data_964c804f59c365663135263a855b570f
#
_entry.id   964c804f59c365663135263a855b570f
#
_cell.length_a   1.000
_cell.length_b   1.000
_cell.length_c   1.000
_cell.angle_alpha   90.00
_cell.angle_beta   90.00
_cell.angle_gamma   90.00
#
_symmetry.space_group_name_H-M   'P 1'
#
loop_
_entity.id
_entity.type
_entity.pdbx_description
1 polymer ?
#
loop_
_entity_poly.entity_id
_entity_poly.type
_entity_poly.pdbx_seq_one_letter_code
_entity_poly.pdbx_strand_id
1 'polypeptide(L)'
;MTRVLLTGAGGFLGAHCAEHILATTDWHLTATDSFRHKGRCDRLARILDEAPDTAGWRSRVRVITHDLAAPFTAAQASSMRSPDLVIAMASESHVDRSLADPVPFAQNNTAVILNTLELCRQLSPSMVLVMSTDEVYGPVAPGQAHREWAPILPSNPYAASKAAQEALAISYWRAYGLPVVIVNCMNLFGEMQDAEKFVPMTIGKVSRGQTVSIYGVPGDIGSRHYLHARNLAGALTFIYTRLPARYYAPPGRDGEIPRPDRYNIAGAQATSNLDMAQLIAAVTGRELRWELSDFHSARPGHDPH
;
A
#
# COMPACT_ATOMS: atom_id res chain seq x y z
N MET A 1 -8.13 4.43 24.62
CA MET A 1 -7.14 3.43 24.13
C MET A 1 -7.55 3.10 22.70
N THR A 2 -6.72 3.47 21.72
CA THR A 2 -7.04 3.35 20.29
C THR A 2 -7.04 1.90 19.83
N ARG A 3 -8.03 1.52 19.04
CA ARG A 3 -8.16 0.19 18.41
C ARG A 3 -8.02 0.35 16.91
N VAL A 4 -7.12 -0.43 16.33
CA VAL A 4 -6.85 -0.41 14.89
C VAL A 4 -7.28 -1.73 14.27
N LEU A 5 -8.03 -1.66 13.17
CA LEU A 5 -8.24 -2.78 12.26
C LEU A 5 -7.31 -2.61 11.07
N LEU A 6 -6.39 -3.54 10.89
CA LEU A 6 -5.45 -3.57 9.76
C LEU A 6 -5.79 -4.73 8.84
N THR A 7 -6.22 -4.43 7.61
CA THR A 7 -6.45 -5.44 6.58
C THR A 7 -5.19 -5.68 5.77
N GLY A 8 -4.96 -6.92 5.30
CA GLY A 8 -3.71 -7.27 4.62
C GLY A 8 -2.50 -7.31 5.56
N ALA A 9 -2.72 -7.62 6.83
CA ALA A 9 -1.69 -7.55 7.88
C ALA A 9 -0.53 -8.54 7.67
N GLY A 10 -0.74 -9.66 6.99
CA GLY A 10 0.31 -10.62 6.59
C GLY A 10 1.08 -10.22 5.35
N GLY A 11 0.66 -9.14 4.65
CA GLY A 11 1.38 -8.57 3.52
C GLY A 11 2.66 -7.85 3.96
N PHE A 12 3.50 -7.49 2.98
CA PHE A 12 4.74 -6.75 3.22
C PHE A 12 4.49 -5.44 3.99
N LEU A 13 3.61 -4.58 3.50
CA LEU A 13 3.32 -3.30 4.14
C LEU A 13 2.53 -3.46 5.43
N GLY A 14 1.58 -4.42 5.46
CA GLY A 14 0.80 -4.71 6.65
C GLY A 14 1.66 -5.10 7.83
N ALA A 15 2.68 -5.92 7.60
CA ALA A 15 3.64 -6.32 8.63
C ALA A 15 4.41 -5.12 9.20
N HIS A 16 4.93 -4.23 8.34
CA HIS A 16 5.62 -3.01 8.79
C HIS A 16 4.69 -2.05 9.54
N CYS A 17 3.42 -1.94 9.12
CA CYS A 17 2.43 -1.14 9.86
C CYS A 17 2.12 -1.75 11.23
N ALA A 18 1.98 -3.07 11.31
CA ALA A 18 1.78 -3.77 12.59
C ALA A 18 2.96 -3.54 13.53
N GLU A 19 4.20 -3.74 13.06
CA GLU A 19 5.43 -3.49 13.81
C GLU A 19 5.47 -2.05 14.33
N HIS A 20 5.27 -1.08 13.45
CA HIS A 20 5.33 0.34 13.80
C HIS A 20 4.29 0.72 14.86
N ILE A 21 3.03 0.32 14.68
CA ILE A 21 1.96 0.58 15.63
C ILE A 21 2.32 0.00 17.01
N LEU A 22 2.80 -1.23 17.06
CA LEU A 22 3.14 -1.90 18.32
C LEU A 22 4.35 -1.29 19.00
N ALA A 23 5.35 -0.85 18.22
CA ALA A 23 6.59 -0.28 18.73
C ALA A 23 6.47 1.16 19.23
N THR A 24 5.58 1.97 18.58
CA THR A 24 5.55 3.43 18.80
C THR A 24 4.30 3.93 19.51
N THR A 25 3.32 3.04 19.75
CA THR A 25 2.05 3.39 20.41
C THR A 25 1.66 2.35 21.46
N ASP A 26 0.62 2.68 22.23
CA ASP A 26 -0.06 1.76 23.17
C ASP A 26 -1.34 1.14 22.54
N TRP A 27 -1.53 1.26 21.23
CA TRP A 27 -2.75 0.87 20.54
C TRP A 27 -2.95 -0.65 20.48
N HIS A 28 -4.23 -1.06 20.39
CA HIS A 28 -4.61 -2.45 20.16
C HIS A 28 -4.82 -2.70 18.67
N LEU A 29 -4.27 -3.80 18.16
CA LEU A 29 -4.29 -4.17 16.76
C LEU A 29 -5.16 -5.40 16.53
N THR A 30 -6.17 -5.29 15.69
CA THR A 30 -6.83 -6.41 15.05
C THR A 30 -6.24 -6.55 13.64
N ALA A 31 -5.42 -7.59 13.45
CA ALA A 31 -4.77 -7.90 12.19
C ALA A 31 -5.62 -8.91 11.41
N THR A 32 -6.06 -8.59 10.19
CA THR A 32 -6.82 -9.53 9.34
C THR A 32 -6.14 -9.75 8.00
N ASP A 33 -6.10 -11.01 7.59
CA ASP A 33 -5.55 -11.45 6.31
C ASP A 33 -6.12 -12.84 5.97
N SER A 34 -6.15 -13.19 4.70
CA SER A 34 -6.48 -14.55 4.26
C SER A 34 -5.31 -15.51 4.35
N PHE A 35 -4.08 -15.01 4.37
CA PHE A 35 -2.81 -15.74 4.24
C PHE A 35 -2.76 -16.67 3.00
N ARG A 36 -3.56 -16.38 1.99
CA ARG A 36 -3.77 -17.23 0.82
C ARG A 36 -2.91 -16.84 -0.38
N HIS A 37 -2.64 -15.53 -0.56
CA HIS A 37 -1.86 -15.01 -1.68
C HIS A 37 -0.42 -14.65 -1.26
N LYS A 38 -0.14 -13.37 -1.13
CA LYS A 38 1.15 -12.83 -0.66
C LYS A 38 1.17 -12.51 0.83
N GLY A 39 0.03 -12.63 1.51
CA GLY A 39 -0.05 -12.58 2.96
C GLY A 39 0.63 -13.81 3.57
N ARG A 40 1.56 -13.59 4.50
CA ARG A 40 2.35 -14.63 5.15
C ARG A 40 2.22 -14.50 6.66
N CYS A 41 1.79 -15.58 7.32
CA CYS A 41 1.66 -15.58 8.79
C CYS A 41 3.02 -15.47 9.49
N ASP A 42 4.10 -15.96 8.88
CA ASP A 42 5.45 -15.85 9.42
C ASP A 42 5.96 -14.40 9.54
N ARG A 43 5.48 -13.46 8.72
CA ARG A 43 5.79 -12.04 8.86
C ARG A 43 5.28 -11.47 10.19
N LEU A 44 4.02 -11.77 10.56
CA LEU A 44 3.45 -11.35 11.84
C LEU A 44 4.07 -12.12 13.01
N ALA A 45 4.30 -13.42 12.85
CA ALA A 45 4.96 -14.23 13.86
C ALA A 45 6.36 -13.67 14.17
N ARG A 46 7.16 -13.38 13.15
CA ARG A 46 8.50 -12.81 13.31
C ARG A 46 8.47 -11.50 14.10
N ILE A 47 7.57 -10.57 13.77
CA ILE A 47 7.45 -9.29 14.50
C ILE A 47 7.16 -9.54 15.98
N LEU A 48 6.27 -10.48 16.30
CA LEU A 48 5.90 -10.79 17.67
C LEU A 48 6.97 -11.59 18.41
N ASP A 49 7.78 -12.37 17.71
CA ASP A 49 8.88 -13.17 18.27
C ASP A 49 10.14 -12.33 18.50
N GLU A 50 10.42 -11.36 17.62
CA GLU A 50 11.55 -10.43 17.75
C GLU A 50 11.25 -9.27 18.74
N ALA A 51 10.00 -9.13 19.19
CA ALA A 51 9.61 -8.11 20.17
C ALA A 51 10.29 -8.38 21.53
N PRO A 52 10.73 -7.32 22.24
CA PRO A 52 11.21 -7.47 23.62
C PRO A 52 10.12 -8.10 24.51
N ASP A 53 10.47 -9.03 25.38
CA ASP A 53 9.52 -9.70 26.28
C ASP A 53 8.69 -8.73 27.13
N THR A 54 9.29 -7.59 27.49
CA THR A 54 8.65 -6.52 28.28
C THR A 54 7.68 -5.65 27.48
N ALA A 55 7.66 -5.74 26.14
CA ALA A 55 6.89 -4.83 25.29
C ALA A 55 5.37 -5.13 25.30
N GLY A 56 4.96 -6.32 25.72
CA GLY A 56 3.55 -6.71 25.82
C GLY A 56 2.81 -6.73 24.48
N TRP A 57 3.51 -6.86 23.34
CA TRP A 57 2.90 -6.77 22.00
C TRP A 57 1.86 -7.86 21.77
N ARG A 58 2.16 -9.10 22.21
CA ARG A 58 1.25 -10.25 22.06
C ARG A 58 -0.12 -10.02 22.70
N SER A 59 -0.18 -9.32 23.82
CA SER A 59 -1.45 -9.00 24.51
C SER A 59 -2.27 -7.92 23.79
N ARG A 60 -1.63 -7.14 22.92
CA ARG A 60 -2.26 -6.05 22.14
C ARG A 60 -2.66 -6.44 20.72
N VAL A 61 -2.28 -7.65 20.27
CA VAL A 61 -2.56 -8.12 18.91
C VAL A 61 -3.59 -9.23 18.93
N ARG A 62 -4.57 -9.11 18.06
CA ARG A 62 -5.51 -10.18 17.72
C ARG A 62 -5.43 -10.44 16.24
N VAL A 63 -5.23 -11.69 15.85
CA VAL A 63 -5.21 -12.10 14.43
C VAL A 63 -6.56 -12.75 14.08
N ILE A 64 -7.17 -12.31 12.98
CA ILE A 64 -8.40 -12.88 12.42
C ILE A 64 -8.09 -13.32 11.00
N THR A 65 -8.10 -14.64 10.77
CA THR A 65 -7.98 -15.17 9.41
C THR A 65 -9.32 -15.02 8.69
N HIS A 66 -9.33 -14.24 7.61
CA HIS A 66 -10.51 -14.01 6.80
C HIS A 66 -10.13 -13.68 5.35
N ASP A 67 -10.85 -14.26 4.41
CA ASP A 67 -10.76 -13.87 3.00
C ASP A 67 -11.59 -12.61 2.77
N LEU A 68 -10.90 -11.49 2.63
CA LEU A 68 -11.53 -10.17 2.45
C LEU A 68 -12.33 -10.06 1.13
N ALA A 69 -12.16 -10.98 0.19
CA ALA A 69 -13.02 -11.08 -0.99
C ALA A 69 -14.42 -11.63 -0.64
N ALA A 70 -14.61 -12.19 0.56
CA ALA A 70 -15.89 -12.60 1.09
C ALA A 70 -16.43 -11.61 2.12
N PRO A 71 -17.76 -11.43 2.24
CA PRO A 71 -18.35 -10.57 3.25
C PRO A 71 -18.09 -11.10 4.66
N PHE A 72 -17.96 -10.18 5.61
CA PHE A 72 -17.87 -10.53 7.02
C PHE A 72 -19.23 -10.99 7.57
N THR A 73 -19.23 -12.05 8.32
CA THR A 73 -20.42 -12.47 9.08
C THR A 73 -20.68 -11.51 10.25
N ALA A 74 -21.93 -11.44 10.72
CA ALA A 74 -22.28 -10.62 11.88
C ALA A 74 -21.44 -10.98 13.13
N ALA A 75 -21.14 -12.27 13.33
CA ALA A 75 -20.30 -12.75 14.42
C ALA A 75 -18.84 -12.25 14.30
N GLN A 76 -18.28 -12.26 13.09
CA GLN A 76 -16.94 -11.73 12.83
C GLN A 76 -16.91 -10.22 13.06
N ALA A 77 -17.87 -9.48 12.51
CA ALA A 77 -17.97 -8.02 12.71
C ALA A 77 -18.07 -7.66 14.21
N SER A 78 -18.96 -8.32 14.95
CA SER A 78 -19.12 -8.10 16.40
C SER A 78 -17.83 -8.42 17.17
N SER A 79 -17.03 -9.38 16.70
CA SER A 79 -15.77 -9.75 17.32
C SER A 79 -14.66 -8.69 17.17
N MET A 80 -14.79 -7.73 16.25
CA MET A 80 -13.75 -6.73 15.94
C MET A 80 -13.71 -5.53 16.90
N ARG A 81 -14.59 -5.48 17.91
CA ARG A 81 -14.54 -4.50 19.01
C ARG A 81 -14.55 -3.04 18.59
N SER A 82 -15.30 -2.67 17.55
CA SER A 82 -15.43 -1.29 17.02
C SER A 82 -14.09 -0.54 16.96
N PRO A 83 -13.34 -0.67 15.87
CA PRO A 83 -12.06 0.01 15.70
C PRO A 83 -12.27 1.53 15.60
N ASP A 84 -11.33 2.30 16.16
CA ASP A 84 -11.26 3.74 15.98
C ASP A 84 -10.65 4.09 14.61
N LEU A 85 -9.66 3.30 14.19
CA LEU A 85 -8.96 3.43 12.91
C LEU A 85 -9.07 2.13 12.11
N VAL A 86 -9.41 2.24 10.83
CA VAL A 86 -9.27 1.14 9.87
C VAL A 86 -8.20 1.50 8.84
N ILE A 87 -7.21 0.62 8.67
CA ILE A 87 -6.21 0.73 7.60
C ILE A 87 -6.54 -0.34 6.56
N ALA A 88 -7.22 0.08 5.49
CA ALA A 88 -7.62 -0.77 4.38
C ALA A 88 -6.45 -0.95 3.40
N MET A 89 -5.58 -1.93 3.67
CA MET A 89 -4.33 -2.17 2.94
C MET A 89 -4.38 -3.42 2.06
N ALA A 90 -5.31 -4.34 2.32
CA ALA A 90 -5.40 -5.58 1.56
C ALA A 90 -5.70 -5.32 0.09
N SER A 91 -4.85 -5.83 -0.78
CA SER A 91 -4.99 -5.73 -2.25
C SER A 91 -3.95 -6.62 -2.91
N GLU A 92 -4.25 -7.19 -4.06
CA GLU A 92 -3.21 -7.68 -4.95
C GLU A 92 -2.50 -6.49 -5.61
N SER A 93 -1.16 -6.55 -5.74
CA SER A 93 -0.34 -5.38 -6.12
C SER A 93 0.74 -5.68 -7.16
N HIS A 94 0.63 -6.78 -7.91
CA HIS A 94 1.65 -7.15 -8.90
C HIS A 94 1.19 -6.83 -10.32
N VAL A 95 1.81 -5.83 -10.95
CA VAL A 95 1.44 -5.35 -12.29
C VAL A 95 1.50 -6.49 -13.33
N ASP A 96 2.60 -7.23 -13.41
CA ASP A 96 2.75 -8.31 -14.40
C ASP A 96 1.66 -9.40 -14.25
N ARG A 97 1.25 -9.72 -13.00
CA ARG A 97 0.14 -10.65 -12.78
C ARG A 97 -1.20 -10.06 -13.21
N SER A 98 -1.40 -8.76 -13.00
CA SER A 98 -2.62 -8.08 -13.46
C SER A 98 -2.72 -8.02 -14.98
N LEU A 99 -1.59 -7.96 -15.68
CA LEU A 99 -1.53 -8.03 -17.14
C LEU A 99 -1.77 -9.45 -17.66
N ALA A 100 -1.25 -10.46 -16.95
CA ALA A 100 -1.41 -11.87 -17.34
C ALA A 100 -2.84 -12.38 -17.13
N ASP A 101 -3.52 -11.96 -16.04
CA ASP A 101 -4.86 -12.40 -15.68
C ASP A 101 -5.66 -11.25 -15.04
N PRO A 102 -6.17 -10.31 -15.86
CA PRO A 102 -6.76 -9.07 -15.36
C PRO A 102 -8.12 -9.26 -14.67
N VAL A 103 -8.93 -10.23 -15.09
CA VAL A 103 -10.33 -10.35 -14.62
C VAL A 103 -10.39 -10.77 -13.15
N PRO A 104 -9.81 -11.92 -12.73
CA PRO A 104 -9.82 -12.31 -11.32
C PRO A 104 -9.09 -11.28 -10.45
N PHE A 105 -8.02 -10.65 -10.97
CA PHE A 105 -7.27 -9.63 -10.26
C PHE A 105 -8.14 -8.42 -9.91
N ALA A 106 -8.85 -7.86 -10.89
CA ALA A 106 -9.74 -6.73 -10.69
C ALA A 106 -10.94 -7.08 -9.81
N GLN A 107 -11.54 -8.26 -10.00
CA GLN A 107 -12.66 -8.74 -9.18
C GLN A 107 -12.25 -8.89 -7.72
N ASN A 108 -11.08 -9.51 -7.45
CA ASN A 108 -10.56 -9.66 -6.09
C ASN A 108 -10.37 -8.28 -5.42
N ASN A 109 -9.67 -7.36 -6.06
CA ASN A 109 -9.41 -6.04 -5.50
C ASN A 109 -10.69 -5.23 -5.25
N THR A 110 -11.67 -5.35 -6.13
CA THR A 110 -12.98 -4.71 -5.95
C THR A 110 -13.75 -5.32 -4.79
N ALA A 111 -13.80 -6.64 -4.68
CA ALA A 111 -14.50 -7.33 -3.60
C ALA A 111 -13.87 -7.01 -2.23
N VAL A 112 -12.54 -7.01 -2.15
CA VAL A 112 -11.78 -6.71 -0.93
C VAL A 112 -12.14 -5.33 -0.37
N ILE A 113 -12.17 -4.29 -1.22
CA ILE A 113 -12.49 -2.95 -0.73
C ILE A 113 -13.97 -2.81 -0.39
N LEU A 114 -14.88 -3.37 -1.18
CA LEU A 114 -16.32 -3.31 -0.90
C LEU A 114 -16.66 -3.95 0.44
N ASN A 115 -16.16 -5.16 0.71
CA ASN A 115 -16.40 -5.84 1.97
C ASN A 115 -15.77 -5.11 3.16
N THR A 116 -14.62 -4.48 2.96
CA THR A 116 -13.98 -3.65 3.99
C THR A 116 -14.82 -2.39 4.29
N LEU A 117 -15.33 -1.71 3.27
CA LEU A 117 -16.17 -0.51 3.44
C LEU A 117 -17.53 -0.86 4.08
N GLU A 118 -18.15 -1.99 3.70
CA GLU A 118 -19.37 -2.48 4.34
C GLU A 118 -19.15 -2.82 5.82
N LEU A 119 -18.00 -3.42 6.15
CA LEU A 119 -17.62 -3.61 7.55
C LEU A 119 -17.46 -2.28 8.28
N CYS A 120 -16.79 -1.29 7.67
CA CYS A 120 -16.63 0.06 8.25
C CYS A 120 -17.98 0.73 8.48
N ARG A 121 -18.96 0.56 7.59
CA ARG A 121 -20.32 1.08 7.75
C ARG A 121 -21.03 0.49 8.98
N GLN A 122 -20.75 -0.76 9.32
CA GLN A 122 -21.30 -1.41 10.51
C GLN A 122 -20.58 -1.00 11.80
N LEU A 123 -19.25 -0.82 11.73
CA LEU A 123 -18.40 -0.58 12.90
C LEU A 123 -18.20 0.91 13.22
N SER A 124 -18.51 1.81 12.30
CA SER A 124 -18.43 3.28 12.42
C SER A 124 -17.09 3.79 12.99
N PRO A 125 -15.95 3.48 12.36
CA PRO A 125 -14.66 4.00 12.80
C PRO A 125 -14.57 5.52 12.66
N SER A 126 -13.67 6.16 13.41
CA SER A 126 -13.41 7.60 13.31
C SER A 126 -12.56 7.98 12.10
N MET A 127 -11.82 7.01 11.51
CA MET A 127 -11.08 7.19 10.26
C MET A 127 -10.90 5.86 9.52
N VAL A 128 -10.99 5.92 8.17
CA VAL A 128 -10.69 4.80 7.27
C VAL A 128 -9.60 5.26 6.30
N LEU A 129 -8.36 4.79 6.51
CA LEU A 129 -7.26 5.00 5.58
C LEU A 129 -7.34 3.97 4.46
N VAL A 130 -7.61 4.40 3.25
CA VAL A 130 -7.68 3.55 2.06
C VAL A 130 -6.35 3.65 1.30
N MET A 131 -5.58 2.56 1.36
CA MET A 131 -4.29 2.51 0.67
C MET A 131 -4.47 2.39 -0.83
N SER A 132 -3.87 3.30 -1.57
CA SER A 132 -3.81 3.35 -3.03
C SER A 132 -2.36 3.48 -3.50
N THR A 133 -2.17 3.85 -4.75
CA THR A 133 -0.88 3.97 -5.43
C THR A 133 -0.84 5.23 -6.29
N ASP A 134 0.34 5.76 -6.53
CA ASP A 134 0.61 6.80 -7.50
C ASP A 134 0.29 6.36 -8.95
N GLU A 135 0.40 5.07 -9.24
CA GLU A 135 0.10 4.52 -10.58
C GLU A 135 -1.34 4.78 -11.07
N VAL A 136 -2.27 5.19 -10.18
CA VAL A 136 -3.62 5.60 -10.59
C VAL A 136 -3.63 6.85 -11.46
N TYR A 137 -2.61 7.71 -11.33
CA TYR A 137 -2.49 8.94 -12.12
C TYR A 137 -1.93 8.68 -13.53
N GLY A 138 -1.28 7.52 -13.74
CA GLY A 138 -0.57 7.20 -14.98
C GLY A 138 0.79 7.89 -15.09
N PRO A 139 1.41 7.87 -16.27
CA PRO A 139 2.76 8.38 -16.48
C PRO A 139 2.83 9.91 -16.30
N VAL A 140 3.99 10.39 -15.91
CA VAL A 140 4.30 11.81 -15.76
C VAL A 140 5.53 12.16 -16.59
N ALA A 141 5.59 13.37 -17.12
CA ALA A 141 6.77 13.82 -17.85
C ALA A 141 7.97 14.01 -16.88
N PRO A 142 9.21 13.78 -17.34
CA PRO A 142 10.40 13.96 -16.50
C PRO A 142 10.44 15.32 -15.79
N GLY A 143 10.74 15.31 -14.51
CA GLY A 143 10.79 16.51 -13.67
C GLY A 143 9.43 17.09 -13.24
N GLN A 144 8.33 16.46 -13.61
CA GLN A 144 6.98 16.80 -13.13
C GLN A 144 6.52 15.83 -12.03
N ALA A 145 5.47 16.23 -11.31
CA ALA A 145 4.84 15.42 -10.28
C ALA A 145 3.31 15.62 -10.28
N HIS A 146 2.58 14.55 -10.06
CA HIS A 146 1.13 14.63 -9.86
C HIS A 146 0.79 15.19 -8.49
N ARG A 147 -0.23 16.05 -8.45
CA ARG A 147 -0.85 16.50 -7.20
C ARG A 147 -1.98 15.53 -6.81
N GLU A 148 -2.43 15.61 -5.56
CA GLU A 148 -3.37 14.68 -4.95
C GLU A 148 -4.68 14.50 -5.75
N TRP A 149 -5.18 15.48 -6.43
CA TRP A 149 -6.41 15.37 -7.22
C TRP A 149 -6.17 15.52 -8.73
N ALA A 150 -4.98 15.13 -9.19
CA ALA A 150 -4.70 15.00 -10.62
C ALA A 150 -5.68 14.00 -11.28
N PRO A 151 -5.92 14.10 -12.59
CA PRO A 151 -6.74 13.13 -13.34
C PRO A 151 -6.25 11.69 -13.13
N ILE A 152 -7.18 10.75 -13.07
CA ILE A 152 -6.91 9.31 -12.98
C ILE A 152 -6.80 8.75 -14.39
N LEU A 153 -5.60 8.28 -14.78
CA LEU A 153 -5.27 7.76 -16.10
C LEU A 153 -4.40 6.49 -15.99
N PRO A 154 -4.91 5.40 -15.39
CA PRO A 154 -4.13 4.20 -15.09
C PRO A 154 -3.64 3.49 -16.36
N SER A 155 -2.38 3.05 -16.38
CA SER A 155 -1.73 2.39 -17.51
C SER A 155 -1.89 0.87 -17.53
N ASN A 156 -2.38 0.26 -16.46
CA ASN A 156 -2.48 -1.19 -16.34
C ASN A 156 -3.67 -1.62 -15.46
N PRO A 157 -4.08 -2.92 -15.51
CA PRO A 157 -5.22 -3.41 -14.73
C PRO A 157 -5.06 -3.30 -13.21
N TYR A 158 -3.83 -3.40 -12.68
CA TYR A 158 -3.58 -3.14 -11.25
C TYR A 158 -3.93 -1.70 -10.89
N ALA A 159 -3.35 -0.72 -11.59
CA ALA A 159 -3.62 0.69 -11.34
C ALA A 159 -5.11 1.03 -11.53
N ALA A 160 -5.75 0.45 -12.55
CA ALA A 160 -7.19 0.59 -12.77
C ALA A 160 -8.02 0.00 -11.62
N SER A 161 -7.63 -1.16 -11.07
CA SER A 161 -8.31 -1.76 -9.92
C SER A 161 -8.15 -0.90 -8.65
N LYS A 162 -7.00 -0.25 -8.47
CA LYS A 162 -6.78 0.70 -7.36
C LYS A 162 -7.61 1.97 -7.54
N ALA A 163 -7.69 2.51 -8.75
CA ALA A 163 -8.57 3.64 -9.06
C ALA A 163 -10.05 3.31 -8.78
N ALA A 164 -10.49 2.09 -9.11
CA ALA A 164 -11.83 1.61 -8.74
C ALA A 164 -12.04 1.54 -7.22
N GLN A 165 -11.04 1.11 -6.46
CA GLN A 165 -11.08 1.13 -4.99
C GLN A 165 -11.24 2.55 -4.44
N GLU A 166 -10.53 3.54 -5.00
CA GLU A 166 -10.69 4.95 -4.63
C GLU A 166 -12.10 5.47 -4.93
N ALA A 167 -12.61 5.19 -6.13
CA ALA A 167 -13.95 5.61 -6.54
C ALA A 167 -15.04 5.04 -5.61
N LEU A 168 -14.92 3.76 -5.22
CA LEU A 168 -15.80 3.13 -4.26
C LEU A 168 -15.68 3.79 -2.87
N ALA A 169 -14.48 4.04 -2.39
CA ALA A 169 -14.25 4.71 -1.11
C ALA A 169 -14.85 6.14 -1.09
N ILE A 170 -14.70 6.91 -2.17
CA ILE A 170 -15.31 8.23 -2.33
C ILE A 170 -16.84 8.13 -2.32
N SER A 171 -17.42 7.11 -2.97
CA SER A 171 -18.87 6.90 -2.96
C SER A 171 -19.40 6.61 -1.56
N TYR A 172 -18.69 5.81 -0.76
CA TYR A 172 -19.06 5.52 0.62
C TYR A 172 -18.89 6.74 1.55
N TRP A 173 -17.84 7.52 1.34
CA TRP A 173 -17.69 8.81 2.03
C TRP A 173 -18.87 9.72 1.78
N ARG A 174 -19.33 9.81 0.52
CA ARG A 174 -20.44 10.70 0.13
C ARG A 174 -21.81 10.15 0.53
N ALA A 175 -22.07 8.87 0.28
CA ALA A 175 -23.39 8.27 0.45
C ALA A 175 -23.68 7.88 1.92
N TYR A 176 -22.66 7.45 2.65
CA TYR A 176 -22.82 6.91 4.00
C TYR A 176 -22.07 7.70 5.07
N GLY A 177 -21.37 8.77 4.71
CA GLY A 177 -20.64 9.63 5.66
C GLY A 177 -19.43 8.94 6.29
N LEU A 178 -18.86 7.87 5.66
CA LEU A 178 -17.66 7.24 6.20
C LEU A 178 -16.47 8.20 6.16
N PRO A 179 -15.70 8.34 7.24
CA PRO A 179 -14.54 9.25 7.33
C PRO A 179 -13.33 8.69 6.57
N VAL A 180 -13.43 8.63 5.24
CA VAL A 180 -12.40 8.09 4.35
C VAL A 180 -11.28 9.10 4.15
N VAL A 181 -10.05 8.61 4.18
CA VAL A 181 -8.83 9.30 3.73
C VAL A 181 -8.13 8.39 2.72
N ILE A 182 -7.81 8.91 1.54
CA ILE A 182 -7.10 8.17 0.49
C ILE A 182 -5.61 8.43 0.61
N VAL A 183 -4.81 7.38 0.56
CA VAL A 183 -3.34 7.47 0.64
C VAL A 183 -2.73 6.82 -0.59
N ASN A 184 -2.18 7.64 -1.49
CA ASN A 184 -1.43 7.19 -2.65
C ASN A 184 0.05 7.10 -2.27
N CYS A 185 0.64 5.91 -2.32
CA CYS A 185 2.05 5.72 -2.00
C CYS A 185 2.85 5.30 -3.23
N MET A 186 4.10 5.79 -3.29
CA MET A 186 5.06 5.42 -4.33
C MET A 186 5.80 4.12 -4.00
N ASN A 187 6.72 3.73 -4.85
CA ASN A 187 7.45 2.48 -4.79
C ASN A 187 8.11 2.25 -3.42
N LEU A 188 7.53 1.32 -2.68
CA LEU A 188 7.98 0.98 -1.35
C LEU A 188 9.02 -0.12 -1.39
N PHE A 189 9.97 -0.08 -0.46
CA PHE A 189 10.95 -1.13 -0.23
C PHE A 189 11.15 -1.37 1.27
N GLY A 190 11.77 -2.47 1.62
CA GLY A 190 12.10 -2.81 3.01
C GLY A 190 12.24 -4.30 3.22
N GLU A 191 12.48 -4.68 4.46
CA GLU A 191 12.62 -6.07 4.88
C GLU A 191 11.33 -6.85 4.61
N MET A 192 11.45 -8.13 4.34
CA MET A 192 10.33 -9.03 4.04
C MET A 192 9.55 -8.70 2.75
N GLN A 193 10.05 -7.79 1.90
CA GLN A 193 9.45 -7.54 0.59
C GLN A 193 9.59 -8.77 -0.32
N ASP A 194 8.59 -9.01 -1.16
CA ASP A 194 8.60 -10.15 -2.09
C ASP A 194 9.75 -10.03 -3.10
N ALA A 195 10.46 -11.14 -3.31
CA ALA A 195 11.71 -11.21 -4.11
C ALA A 195 11.53 -10.81 -5.59
N GLU A 196 10.31 -10.77 -6.09
CA GLU A 196 9.96 -10.35 -7.45
C GLU A 196 9.98 -8.82 -7.63
N LYS A 197 9.98 -8.04 -6.54
CA LYS A 197 10.06 -6.58 -6.60
C LYS A 197 11.49 -6.11 -6.87
N PHE A 198 11.62 -4.93 -7.51
CA PHE A 198 12.89 -4.44 -8.04
C PHE A 198 14.04 -4.45 -7.03
N VAL A 199 13.86 -3.89 -5.83
CA VAL A 199 14.93 -3.80 -4.83
C VAL A 199 15.39 -5.17 -4.34
N PRO A 200 14.51 -6.07 -3.81
CA PRO A 200 14.96 -7.38 -3.35
C PRO A 200 15.46 -8.28 -4.51
N MET A 201 14.88 -8.18 -5.71
CA MET A 201 15.36 -8.88 -6.90
C MET A 201 16.80 -8.43 -7.23
N THR A 202 17.06 -7.13 -7.24
CA THR A 202 18.38 -6.56 -7.52
C THR A 202 19.40 -7.00 -6.46
N ILE A 203 19.05 -6.93 -5.17
CA ILE A 203 19.90 -7.46 -4.08
C ILE A 203 20.26 -8.93 -4.35
N GLY A 204 19.27 -9.74 -4.68
CA GLY A 204 19.49 -11.16 -4.97
C GLY A 204 20.38 -11.40 -6.18
N LYS A 205 20.20 -10.66 -7.29
CA LYS A 205 21.04 -10.78 -8.49
C LYS A 205 22.47 -10.32 -8.24
N VAL A 206 22.65 -9.14 -7.62
CA VAL A 206 23.97 -8.58 -7.28
C VAL A 206 24.74 -9.53 -6.36
N SER A 207 24.09 -10.06 -5.31
CA SER A 207 24.72 -11.01 -4.38
C SER A 207 25.21 -12.29 -5.05
N ARG A 208 24.56 -12.72 -6.14
CA ARG A 208 24.94 -13.90 -6.93
C ARG A 208 25.82 -13.57 -8.14
N GLY A 209 26.23 -12.32 -8.35
CA GLY A 209 27.01 -11.88 -9.52
C GLY A 209 26.26 -12.02 -10.86
N GLN A 210 24.92 -11.98 -10.82
CA GLN A 210 24.05 -12.08 -12.00
C GLN A 210 23.80 -10.69 -12.58
N THR A 211 23.49 -10.62 -13.89
CA THR A 211 23.17 -9.38 -14.58
C THR A 211 21.78 -8.87 -14.16
N VAL A 212 21.71 -7.57 -13.83
CA VAL A 212 20.48 -6.86 -13.52
C VAL A 212 19.97 -6.17 -14.79
N SER A 213 18.75 -6.50 -15.23
CA SER A 213 18.12 -5.78 -16.33
C SER A 213 17.55 -4.45 -15.84
N ILE A 214 18.04 -3.36 -16.41
CA ILE A 214 17.57 -2.00 -16.15
C ILE A 214 16.70 -1.59 -17.34
N TYR A 215 15.45 -1.22 -17.07
CA TYR A 215 14.50 -0.86 -18.12
C TYR A 215 14.60 0.63 -18.44
N GLY A 216 14.73 0.96 -19.72
CA GLY A 216 14.86 2.32 -20.22
C GLY A 216 15.48 2.33 -21.60
N VAL A 217 15.75 3.52 -22.11
CA VAL A 217 16.53 3.77 -23.33
C VAL A 217 17.77 4.60 -22.97
N PRO A 218 18.81 4.63 -23.82
CA PRO A 218 19.98 5.49 -23.57
C PRO A 218 19.56 6.95 -23.31
N GLY A 219 19.91 7.48 -22.15
CA GLY A 219 19.56 8.85 -21.74
C GLY A 219 18.19 9.00 -21.04
N ASP A 220 17.37 7.94 -21.01
CA ASP A 220 16.06 7.97 -20.31
C ASP A 220 15.83 6.64 -19.58
N ILE A 221 16.28 6.60 -18.35
CA ILE A 221 16.12 5.43 -17.45
C ILE A 221 15.04 5.73 -16.45
N GLY A 222 14.07 4.82 -16.31
CA GLY A 222 12.96 4.96 -15.37
C GLY A 222 13.42 5.28 -13.95
N SER A 223 12.72 6.18 -13.31
CA SER A 223 13.03 6.65 -11.94
C SER A 223 11.83 6.49 -11.01
N ARG A 224 12.09 6.45 -9.70
CA ARG A 224 11.07 6.35 -8.67
C ARG A 224 11.47 7.15 -7.43
N HIS A 225 10.47 7.65 -6.72
CA HIS A 225 10.63 8.20 -5.38
C HIS A 225 10.54 7.07 -4.34
N TYR A 226 11.59 6.27 -4.23
CA TYR A 226 11.62 5.13 -3.31
C TYR A 226 11.40 5.55 -1.86
N LEU A 227 10.49 4.84 -1.18
CA LEU A 227 10.17 5.08 0.22
C LEU A 227 10.28 3.78 1.03
N HIS A 228 10.94 3.84 2.19
CA HIS A 228 10.98 2.67 3.07
C HIS A 228 9.62 2.42 3.74
N ALA A 229 9.22 1.16 3.84
CA ALA A 229 7.92 0.76 4.38
C ALA A 229 7.65 1.27 5.81
N ARG A 230 8.70 1.39 6.66
CA ARG A 230 8.58 1.98 8.00
C ARG A 230 8.21 3.45 7.96
N ASN A 231 8.68 4.20 6.97
CA ASN A 231 8.32 5.62 6.82
C ASN A 231 6.86 5.78 6.41
N LEU A 232 6.34 4.90 5.55
CA LEU A 232 4.91 4.86 5.25
C LEU A 232 4.10 4.58 6.54
N ALA A 233 4.48 3.57 7.32
CA ALA A 233 3.79 3.25 8.57
C ALA A 233 3.77 4.43 9.55
N GLY A 234 4.89 5.15 9.68
CA GLY A 234 4.98 6.41 10.43
C GLY A 234 4.05 7.50 9.89
N ALA A 235 3.98 7.67 8.57
CA ALA A 235 3.10 8.63 7.94
C ALA A 235 1.60 8.32 8.19
N LEU A 236 1.20 7.05 8.11
CA LEU A 236 -0.19 6.64 8.42
C LEU A 236 -0.56 6.94 9.87
N THR A 237 0.35 6.66 10.81
CA THR A 237 0.17 6.99 12.22
C THR A 237 0.08 8.50 12.45
N PHE A 238 0.91 9.29 11.75
CA PHE A 238 0.86 10.75 11.77
C PHE A 238 -0.48 11.28 11.25
N ILE A 239 -0.95 10.78 10.10
CA ILE A 239 -2.24 11.19 9.53
C ILE A 239 -3.35 10.98 10.56
N TYR A 240 -3.44 9.80 11.16
CA TYR A 240 -4.49 9.52 12.14
C TYR A 240 -4.40 10.39 13.39
N THR A 241 -3.19 10.64 13.90
CA THR A 241 -3.01 11.36 15.17
C THR A 241 -3.05 12.87 15.05
N ARG A 242 -2.81 13.43 13.85
CA ARG A 242 -2.64 14.86 13.64
C ARG A 242 -3.64 15.51 12.71
N LEU A 243 -4.27 14.72 11.85
CA LEU A 243 -5.15 15.21 10.80
C LEU A 243 -6.54 14.59 10.98
N PRO A 244 -7.56 15.38 11.41
CA PRO A 244 -8.91 14.84 11.52
C PRO A 244 -9.45 14.50 10.12
N ALA A 245 -10.11 13.35 10.00
CA ALA A 245 -10.79 13.00 8.76
C ALA A 245 -11.95 13.94 8.47
N ARG A 246 -12.11 14.32 7.22
CA ARG A 246 -13.26 15.13 6.78
C ARG A 246 -14.47 14.24 6.53
N TYR A 247 -15.57 14.59 7.18
CA TYR A 247 -16.86 13.99 6.85
C TYR A 247 -17.50 14.70 5.65
N TYR A 248 -18.35 13.97 4.91
CA TYR A 248 -19.09 14.59 3.82
C TYR A 248 -20.02 15.67 4.37
N ALA A 249 -19.93 16.85 3.79
CA ALA A 249 -20.92 17.92 3.94
C ALA A 249 -21.44 18.31 2.55
N PRO A 250 -22.71 18.64 2.38
CA PRO A 250 -23.21 19.16 1.10
C PRO A 250 -22.43 20.38 0.64
N PRO A 251 -22.33 20.64 -0.68
CA PRO A 251 -21.65 21.82 -1.18
C PRO A 251 -22.18 23.10 -0.53
N GLY A 252 -21.28 23.94 -0.06
CA GLY A 252 -21.61 25.28 0.43
C GLY A 252 -22.09 26.19 -0.71
N ARG A 253 -22.48 27.42 -0.35
CA ARG A 253 -22.91 28.42 -1.36
C ARG A 253 -21.79 28.81 -2.34
N ASP A 254 -20.55 28.53 -2.00
CA ASP A 254 -19.35 28.86 -2.80
C ASP A 254 -19.11 27.89 -3.96
N GLY A 255 -19.97 26.83 -4.10
CA GLY A 255 -19.92 25.90 -5.23
C GLY A 255 -18.71 24.93 -5.22
N GLU A 256 -17.89 24.92 -4.18
CA GLU A 256 -16.81 23.94 -4.05
C GLU A 256 -17.39 22.53 -3.92
N ILE A 257 -16.91 21.60 -4.78
CA ILE A 257 -17.32 20.18 -4.70
C ILE A 257 -16.56 19.52 -3.57
N PRO A 258 -17.24 19.08 -2.50
CA PRO A 258 -16.60 18.43 -1.36
C PRO A 258 -15.88 17.15 -1.79
N ARG A 259 -14.70 16.93 -1.22
CA ARG A 259 -13.84 15.74 -1.47
C ARG A 259 -13.34 15.19 -0.14
N PRO A 260 -13.11 13.87 -0.01
CA PRO A 260 -12.38 13.34 1.12
C PRO A 260 -10.92 13.82 1.10
N ASP A 261 -10.23 13.69 2.22
CA ASP A 261 -8.80 13.98 2.24
C ASP A 261 -8.03 12.95 1.41
N ARG A 262 -6.97 13.40 0.73
CA ARG A 262 -6.06 12.58 -0.07
C ARG A 262 -4.64 13.05 0.16
N TYR A 263 -3.72 12.11 0.31
CA TYR A 263 -2.29 12.38 0.52
C TYR A 263 -1.43 11.52 -0.39
N ASN A 264 -0.50 12.14 -1.10
CA ASN A 264 0.58 11.47 -1.80
C ASN A 264 1.77 11.30 -0.85
N ILE A 265 2.20 10.05 -0.62
CA ILE A 265 3.33 9.73 0.25
C ILE A 265 4.45 9.12 -0.60
N ALA A 266 5.55 9.84 -0.71
CA ALA A 266 6.67 9.50 -1.58
C ALA A 266 8.00 9.73 -0.88
N GLY A 267 9.07 9.14 -1.41
CA GLY A 267 10.44 9.48 -1.01
C GLY A 267 10.82 10.89 -1.44
N ALA A 268 11.78 11.49 -0.74
CA ALA A 268 12.16 12.89 -0.96
C ALA A 268 12.83 13.14 -2.33
N GLN A 269 13.45 12.11 -2.92
CA GLN A 269 14.24 12.25 -4.14
C GLN A 269 13.82 11.21 -5.20
N ALA A 270 13.77 11.64 -6.46
CA ALA A 270 13.71 10.73 -7.59
C ALA A 270 15.07 10.03 -7.72
N THR A 271 15.05 8.71 -7.78
CA THR A 271 16.25 7.87 -7.96
C THR A 271 16.03 6.98 -9.18
N SER A 272 16.95 7.04 -10.14
CA SER A 272 16.84 6.14 -11.30
C SER A 272 17.00 4.68 -10.86
N ASN A 273 16.41 3.77 -11.63
CA ASN A 273 16.58 2.34 -11.35
C ASN A 273 18.05 1.91 -11.44
N LEU A 274 18.88 2.57 -12.28
CA LEU A 274 20.32 2.32 -12.34
C LEU A 274 21.03 2.81 -11.08
N ASP A 275 20.76 4.04 -10.63
CA ASP A 275 21.36 4.56 -9.40
C ASP A 275 20.98 3.70 -8.17
N MET A 276 19.74 3.24 -8.11
CA MET A 276 19.32 2.32 -7.05
C MET A 276 20.10 0.99 -7.12
N ALA A 277 20.32 0.43 -8.32
CA ALA A 277 21.11 -0.79 -8.48
C ALA A 277 22.59 -0.57 -8.12
N GLN A 278 23.17 0.57 -8.48
CA GLN A 278 24.53 0.97 -8.09
C GLN A 278 24.66 1.13 -6.57
N LEU A 279 23.67 1.77 -5.92
CA LEU A 279 23.64 1.89 -4.47
C LEU A 279 23.60 0.52 -3.79
N ILE A 280 22.76 -0.40 -4.28
CA ILE A 280 22.68 -1.78 -3.77
C ILE A 280 24.04 -2.49 -3.92
N ALA A 281 24.69 -2.35 -5.06
CA ALA A 281 26.01 -2.94 -5.29
C ALA A 281 27.06 -2.38 -4.32
N ALA A 282 27.08 -1.06 -4.14
CA ALA A 282 27.99 -0.39 -3.19
C ALA A 282 27.77 -0.86 -1.75
N VAL A 283 26.51 -0.91 -1.29
CA VAL A 283 26.16 -1.34 0.09
C VAL A 283 26.47 -2.81 0.32
N THR A 284 26.31 -3.66 -0.70
CA THR A 284 26.61 -5.09 -0.60
C THR A 284 28.11 -5.41 -0.80
N GLY A 285 28.92 -4.43 -1.18
CA GLY A 285 30.34 -4.62 -1.50
C GLY A 285 30.58 -5.53 -2.71
N ARG A 286 29.67 -5.52 -3.68
CA ARG A 286 29.71 -6.36 -4.88
C ARG A 286 29.75 -5.51 -6.15
N GLU A 287 30.32 -6.09 -7.22
CA GLU A 287 30.27 -5.46 -8.54
C GLU A 287 28.88 -5.54 -9.14
N LEU A 288 28.38 -4.43 -9.71
CA LEU A 288 27.13 -4.42 -10.47
C LEU A 288 27.40 -4.85 -11.93
N ARG A 289 26.78 -5.94 -12.33
CA ARG A 289 26.64 -6.32 -13.75
C ARG A 289 25.22 -5.97 -14.19
N TRP A 290 25.09 -5.16 -15.21
CA TRP A 290 23.78 -4.72 -15.68
C TRP A 290 23.73 -4.60 -17.20
N GLU A 291 22.51 -4.63 -17.73
CA GLU A 291 22.19 -4.43 -19.13
C GLU A 291 20.98 -3.52 -19.26
N LEU A 292 20.93 -2.72 -20.32
CA LEU A 292 19.78 -1.89 -20.63
C LEU A 292 18.81 -2.71 -21.48
N SER A 293 17.54 -2.73 -21.08
CA SER A 293 16.44 -3.36 -21.83
C SER A 293 15.43 -2.30 -22.21
N ASP A 294 14.97 -2.31 -23.45
CA ASP A 294 13.95 -1.36 -23.89
C ASP A 294 12.67 -1.52 -23.09
N PHE A 295 12.23 -0.43 -22.49
CA PHE A 295 11.10 -0.42 -21.57
C PHE A 295 9.79 -0.80 -22.27
N HIS A 296 9.53 -0.22 -23.43
CA HIS A 296 8.24 -0.35 -24.11
C HIS A 296 7.98 -1.76 -24.67
N SER A 297 9.03 -2.41 -25.19
CA SER A 297 8.92 -3.77 -25.69
C SER A 297 8.95 -4.83 -24.59
N ALA A 298 9.71 -4.61 -23.52
CA ALA A 298 9.93 -5.59 -22.47
C ALA A 298 8.86 -5.54 -21.36
N ARG A 299 8.25 -4.37 -21.11
CA ARG A 299 7.29 -4.17 -20.03
C ARG A 299 6.10 -3.29 -20.43
N PRO A 300 5.26 -3.72 -21.38
CA PRO A 300 4.07 -2.96 -21.76
C PRO A 300 3.12 -2.77 -20.55
N GLY A 301 2.54 -1.59 -20.42
CA GLY A 301 1.64 -1.24 -19.30
C GLY A 301 2.35 -0.84 -17.99
N HIS A 302 3.67 -0.73 -17.98
CA HIS A 302 4.41 -0.11 -16.88
C HIS A 302 4.77 1.34 -17.24
N ASP A 303 4.77 2.22 -16.25
CA ASP A 303 5.18 3.62 -16.40
C ASP A 303 6.68 3.77 -16.10
N PRO A 304 7.46 4.50 -16.92
CA PRO A 304 8.90 4.70 -16.69
C PRO A 304 9.18 5.65 -15.51
N HIS A 305 8.30 6.65 -15.28
CA HIS A 305 8.47 7.68 -14.26
C HIS A 305 7.22 7.82 -13.39
#